data_967f9e507b7740df200525cdcb652dd1
#
_entry.id   967f9e507b7740df200525cdcb652dd1
#
_cell.length_a   1.000
_cell.length_b   1.000
_cell.length_c   1.000
_cell.angle_alpha   90.00
_cell.angle_beta   90.00
_cell.angle_gamma   90.00
#
_symmetry.space_group_name_H-M   'P 1'
#
loop_
_entity.id
_entity.type
_entity.pdbx_description
1 polymer ?
#
loop_
_entity_poly.entity_id
_entity_poly.type
_entity_poly.pdbx_seq_one_letter_code
_entity_poly.pdbx_strand_id
1 'polypeptide(L)'
;GVEIRLFNPLTIRSWSIFDFIVDFGRVNRRMHNKLMVADNAAAIVGGRNIGDIYYGVNTSHNYRDLDVLAVGPVVRDLSDVFDQYWNSASSVPIAAIVERAYGTADLDAILVRLREELAAADYPYPIDQDLDELAGRGAELRDNLVWARGRIIADDPESIASGEESDDVVDFIRWRVAQLKEELLVESPYFVLPARAQATVKALHERNVRVRVLTNSLASQDVLPAHSGY
;
A
#
# COMPACT_ATOMS: atom_id res chain seq x y z
N GLY A 1 -7.34 -20.60 -11.72
CA GLY A 1 -5.91 -20.37 -11.44
C GLY A 1 -5.70 -18.97 -10.87
N VAL A 2 -4.54 -18.72 -10.31
CA VAL A 2 -4.14 -17.39 -9.82
C VAL A 2 -3.10 -16.84 -10.79
N GLU A 3 -3.30 -15.62 -11.27
CA GLU A 3 -2.31 -14.89 -12.04
C GLU A 3 -1.53 -13.95 -11.12
N ILE A 4 -0.20 -13.93 -11.28
CA ILE A 4 0.69 -13.09 -10.49
C ILE A 4 1.59 -12.32 -11.46
N ARG A 5 1.70 -11.02 -11.24
CA ARG A 5 2.67 -10.15 -11.91
C ARG A 5 3.54 -9.46 -10.86
N LEU A 6 4.80 -9.29 -11.17
CA LEU A 6 5.73 -8.49 -10.37
C LEU A 6 5.87 -7.12 -11.02
N PHE A 7 5.58 -6.08 -10.25
CA PHE A 7 5.73 -4.71 -10.71
C PHE A 7 7.17 -4.26 -10.52
N ASN A 8 7.78 -3.75 -11.59
CA ASN A 8 9.15 -3.28 -11.64
C ASN A 8 10.16 -4.27 -11.01
N PRO A 9 10.18 -5.56 -11.49
CA PRO A 9 11.06 -6.56 -10.91
C PRO A 9 12.53 -6.20 -11.14
N LEU A 10 13.38 -6.65 -10.22
CA LEU A 10 14.83 -6.58 -10.41
C LEU A 10 15.23 -7.46 -11.60
N THR A 11 15.91 -6.89 -12.57
CA THR A 11 16.42 -7.62 -13.74
C THR A 11 17.71 -8.38 -13.49
N ILE A 12 18.24 -8.33 -12.26
CA ILE A 12 19.55 -8.90 -11.91
C ILE A 12 19.42 -10.42 -11.86
N ARG A 13 19.78 -11.06 -12.95
CA ARG A 13 20.04 -12.52 -13.03
C ARG A 13 21.50 -12.88 -12.70
N SER A 14 22.41 -11.91 -12.68
CA SER A 14 23.80 -12.08 -12.27
C SER A 14 24.17 -11.03 -11.22
N TRP A 15 24.88 -11.46 -10.19
CA TRP A 15 25.36 -10.64 -9.07
C TRP A 15 26.44 -9.64 -9.49
N SER A 16 26.15 -8.76 -10.43
CA SER A 16 27.04 -7.66 -10.78
C SER A 16 26.66 -6.45 -9.93
N ILE A 17 27.53 -6.08 -9.01
CA ILE A 17 27.41 -4.84 -8.21
C ILE A 17 27.26 -3.61 -9.12
N PHE A 18 27.79 -3.68 -10.34
CA PHE A 18 27.67 -2.61 -11.34
C PHE A 18 26.24 -2.41 -11.83
N ASP A 19 25.47 -3.48 -12.05
CA ASP A 19 24.07 -3.36 -12.48
C ASP A 19 23.20 -2.71 -11.41
N PHE A 20 23.50 -2.98 -10.13
CA PHE A 20 22.82 -2.35 -9.00
C PHE A 20 23.10 -0.83 -8.92
N ILE A 21 24.33 -0.41 -9.19
CA ILE A 21 24.71 1.00 -9.14
C ILE A 21 24.13 1.77 -10.32
N VAL A 22 24.10 1.17 -11.51
CA VAL A 22 23.61 1.82 -12.74
C VAL A 22 22.08 1.95 -12.72
N ASP A 23 21.36 1.00 -12.12
CA ASP A 23 19.89 0.96 -12.12
C ASP A 23 19.25 1.37 -10.78
N PHE A 24 20.05 1.95 -9.88
CA PHE A 24 19.59 2.30 -8.52
C PHE A 24 18.36 3.21 -8.51
N GLY A 25 18.29 4.15 -9.43
CA GLY A 25 17.14 5.05 -9.58
C GLY A 25 15.85 4.32 -9.94
N ARG A 26 15.89 3.31 -10.80
CA ARG A 26 14.74 2.49 -11.18
C ARG A 26 14.40 1.48 -10.07
N VAL A 27 15.41 0.82 -9.53
CA VAL A 27 15.26 -0.19 -8.46
C VAL A 27 14.60 0.39 -7.22
N ASN A 28 14.83 1.67 -6.93
CA ASN A 28 14.26 2.35 -5.77
C ASN A 28 12.80 2.78 -5.98
N ARG A 29 12.27 2.68 -7.20
CA ARG A 29 10.87 3.01 -7.51
C ARG A 29 10.01 1.76 -7.31
N ARG A 30 9.41 1.63 -6.12
CA ARG A 30 8.57 0.51 -5.73
C ARG A 30 7.11 0.92 -5.72
N MET A 31 6.25 0.08 -6.30
CA MET A 31 4.81 0.21 -6.09
C MET A 31 4.51 0.10 -4.60
N HIS A 32 3.78 1.07 -4.07
CA HIS A 32 3.40 1.10 -2.66
C HIS A 32 1.89 1.02 -2.46
N ASN A 33 1.13 0.89 -3.53
CA ASN A 33 -0.32 0.78 -3.52
C ASN A 33 -0.75 -0.52 -2.84
N LYS A 34 -1.75 -0.42 -1.97
CA LYS A 34 -2.41 -1.56 -1.32
C LYS A 34 -3.88 -1.44 -1.62
N LEU A 35 -4.32 -2.26 -2.56
CA LEU A 35 -5.67 -2.27 -3.09
C LEU A 35 -6.15 -3.71 -3.26
N MET A 36 -7.33 -3.99 -2.75
CA MET A 36 -8.07 -5.21 -3.01
C MET A 36 -9.43 -4.83 -3.59
N VAL A 37 -9.78 -5.41 -4.73
CA VAL A 37 -11.08 -5.21 -5.37
C VAL A 37 -11.76 -6.55 -5.54
N ALA A 38 -13.03 -6.61 -5.18
CA ALA A 38 -13.88 -7.78 -5.32
C ALA A 38 -15.04 -7.47 -6.27
N ASP A 39 -15.08 -8.18 -7.42
CA ASP A 39 -16.16 -8.16 -8.41
C ASP A 39 -16.59 -6.76 -8.90
N ASN A 40 -15.71 -5.77 -8.84
CA ASN A 40 -16.03 -4.35 -9.10
C ASN A 40 -17.19 -3.81 -8.23
N ALA A 41 -17.49 -4.46 -7.12
CA ALA A 41 -18.59 -4.14 -6.22
C ALA A 41 -18.12 -3.56 -4.89
N ALA A 42 -16.99 -4.06 -4.39
CA ALA A 42 -16.38 -3.59 -3.15
C ALA A 42 -14.86 -3.50 -3.30
N ALA A 43 -14.24 -2.58 -2.59
CA ALA A 43 -12.79 -2.45 -2.55
C ALA A 43 -12.30 -2.06 -1.17
N ILE A 44 -11.08 -2.49 -0.83
CA ILE A 44 -10.34 -2.01 0.33
C ILE A 44 -9.08 -1.34 -0.18
N VAL A 45 -8.84 -0.12 0.27
CA VAL A 45 -7.64 0.66 -0.03
C VAL A 45 -7.06 1.23 1.27
N GLY A 46 -5.75 1.14 1.43
CA GLY A 46 -5.10 1.61 2.67
C GLY A 46 -3.59 1.52 2.66
N GLY A 47 -3.01 1.60 3.85
CA GLY A 47 -1.57 1.51 4.04
C GLY A 47 -1.07 0.12 4.44
N ARG A 48 -1.96 -0.78 4.84
CA ARG A 48 -1.65 -2.08 5.43
C ARG A 48 -0.99 -3.04 4.44
N ASN A 49 0.20 -3.52 4.76
CA ASN A 49 0.83 -4.63 4.03
C ASN A 49 0.30 -5.98 4.53
N ILE A 50 0.50 -7.04 3.76
CA ILE A 50 0.24 -8.41 4.19
C ILE A 50 1.43 -8.86 5.04
N GLY A 51 1.23 -8.95 6.36
CA GLY A 51 2.25 -9.36 7.31
C GLY A 51 1.76 -9.23 8.75
N ASP A 52 2.23 -10.10 9.65
CA ASP A 52 1.76 -10.27 11.02
C ASP A 52 1.73 -8.97 11.83
N ILE A 53 2.72 -8.10 11.62
CA ILE A 53 2.83 -6.80 12.31
C ILE A 53 1.71 -5.82 11.97
N TYR A 54 1.00 -6.02 10.85
CA TYR A 54 -0.12 -5.18 10.45
C TYR A 54 -1.48 -5.73 10.90
N TYR A 55 -1.53 -6.99 11.32
CA TYR A 55 -2.77 -7.68 11.69
C TYR A 55 -2.87 -7.98 13.19
N GLY A 56 -2.00 -7.40 14.01
CA GLY A 56 -2.04 -7.60 15.45
C GLY A 56 -1.60 -9.00 15.92
N VAL A 57 -0.92 -9.75 15.07
CA VAL A 57 -0.47 -11.12 15.33
C VAL A 57 0.95 -11.16 15.90
N ASN A 58 1.75 -10.11 15.66
CA ASN A 58 3.12 -10.08 16.16
C ASN A 58 3.16 -9.88 17.67
N THR A 59 3.99 -10.67 18.36
CA THR A 59 4.08 -10.68 19.82
C THR A 59 4.91 -9.53 20.41
N SER A 60 5.73 -8.86 19.60
CA SER A 60 6.63 -7.81 20.06
C SER A 60 6.11 -6.40 19.78
N HIS A 61 5.61 -6.15 18.58
CA HIS A 61 5.07 -4.86 18.18
C HIS A 61 4.13 -5.01 16.99
N ASN A 62 3.15 -4.12 16.91
CA ASN A 62 2.21 -4.10 15.79
C ASN A 62 2.06 -2.67 15.29
N TYR A 63 1.97 -2.50 13.98
CA TYR A 63 1.68 -1.22 13.37
C TYR A 63 0.17 -0.94 13.38
N ARG A 64 -0.15 0.35 13.53
CA ARG A 64 -1.52 0.84 13.29
C ARG A 64 -1.55 1.46 11.90
N ASP A 65 -2.55 1.07 11.15
CA ASP A 65 -2.76 1.57 9.79
C ASP A 65 -4.25 1.87 9.57
N LEU A 66 -4.55 2.63 8.53
CA LEU A 66 -5.91 2.99 8.16
C LEU A 66 -6.23 2.39 6.81
N ASP A 67 -7.30 1.59 6.78
CA ASP A 67 -7.89 1.08 5.55
C ASP A 67 -9.31 1.62 5.39
N VAL A 68 -9.72 1.82 4.16
CA VAL A 68 -11.06 2.29 3.80
C VAL A 68 -11.74 1.21 2.97
N LEU A 69 -12.88 0.71 3.48
CA LEU A 69 -13.79 -0.10 2.68
C LEU A 69 -14.66 0.84 1.84
N ALA A 70 -14.60 0.66 0.54
CA ALA A 70 -15.37 1.43 -0.43
C ALA A 70 -16.38 0.54 -1.15
N VAL A 71 -17.59 1.07 -1.39
CA VAL A 71 -18.64 0.45 -2.20
C VAL A 71 -19.24 1.51 -3.15
N GLY A 72 -19.91 1.05 -4.21
CA GLY A 72 -20.55 1.94 -5.17
C GLY A 72 -19.63 2.42 -6.29
N PRO A 73 -19.95 3.54 -6.97
CA PRO A 73 -19.27 3.93 -8.22
C PRO A 73 -17.75 4.10 -8.11
N VAL A 74 -17.23 4.55 -6.97
CA VAL A 74 -15.80 4.76 -6.73
C VAL A 74 -14.97 3.47 -6.85
N VAL A 75 -15.60 2.30 -6.72
CA VAL A 75 -14.92 1.00 -6.87
C VAL A 75 -14.45 0.79 -8.30
N ARG A 76 -15.17 1.34 -9.29
CA ARG A 76 -14.75 1.27 -10.71
C ARG A 76 -13.48 2.08 -10.92
N ASP A 77 -13.40 3.28 -10.35
CA ASP A 77 -12.18 4.11 -10.43
C ASP A 77 -10.98 3.38 -9.79
N LEU A 78 -11.20 2.65 -8.69
CA LEU A 78 -10.16 1.82 -8.05
C LEU A 78 -9.76 0.63 -8.94
N SER A 79 -10.73 -0.02 -9.61
CA SER A 79 -10.44 -1.08 -10.57
C SER A 79 -9.64 -0.58 -11.76
N ASP A 80 -9.98 0.60 -12.28
CA ASP A 80 -9.25 1.22 -13.39
C ASP A 80 -7.80 1.51 -13.02
N VAL A 81 -7.53 1.95 -11.78
CA VAL A 81 -6.16 2.11 -11.27
C VAL A 81 -5.45 0.76 -11.18
N PHE A 82 -6.11 -0.29 -10.67
CA PHE A 82 -5.52 -1.63 -10.65
C PHE A 82 -5.15 -2.09 -12.06
N ASP A 83 -6.05 -1.92 -13.02
CA ASP A 83 -5.85 -2.33 -14.42
C ASP A 83 -4.72 -1.55 -15.10
N GLN A 84 -4.56 -0.25 -14.80
CA GLN A 84 -3.43 0.54 -15.27
C GLN A 84 -2.10 -0.05 -14.80
N TYR A 85 -1.96 -0.36 -13.50
CA TYR A 85 -0.76 -0.98 -12.97
C TYR A 85 -0.55 -2.40 -13.49
N TRP A 86 -1.62 -3.19 -13.58
CA TRP A 86 -1.58 -4.57 -14.08
C TRP A 86 -1.13 -4.65 -15.53
N ASN A 87 -1.58 -3.74 -16.38
CA ASN A 87 -1.30 -3.73 -17.82
C ASN A 87 -0.09 -2.88 -18.20
N SER A 88 0.56 -2.21 -17.25
CA SER A 88 1.72 -1.37 -17.54
C SER A 88 2.92 -2.21 -18.01
N ALA A 89 3.82 -1.57 -18.77
CA ALA A 89 5.06 -2.19 -19.24
C ALA A 89 5.98 -2.64 -18.08
N SER A 90 5.83 -2.05 -16.89
CA SER A 90 6.57 -2.41 -15.69
C SER A 90 6.02 -3.66 -14.97
N SER A 91 4.88 -4.18 -15.40
CA SER A 91 4.19 -5.32 -14.75
C SER A 91 4.48 -6.63 -15.49
N VAL A 92 5.40 -7.43 -14.96
CA VAL A 92 5.92 -8.63 -15.62
C VAL A 92 5.26 -9.89 -15.02
N PRO A 93 4.65 -10.76 -15.86
CA PRO A 93 4.11 -12.04 -15.38
C PRO A 93 5.19 -12.88 -14.69
N ILE A 94 4.87 -13.46 -13.52
CA ILE A 94 5.83 -14.27 -12.76
C ILE A 94 6.39 -15.44 -13.58
N ALA A 95 5.58 -16.01 -14.47
CA ALA A 95 5.99 -17.10 -15.35
C ALA A 95 7.11 -16.72 -16.35
N ALA A 96 7.27 -15.41 -16.63
CA ALA A 96 8.37 -14.94 -17.47
C ALA A 96 9.69 -14.77 -16.68
N ILE A 97 9.63 -14.79 -15.35
CA ILE A 97 10.78 -14.56 -14.48
C ILE A 97 11.26 -15.87 -13.85
N VAL A 98 10.34 -16.75 -13.47
CA VAL A 98 10.64 -18.02 -12.82
C VAL A 98 10.86 -19.10 -13.88
N GLU A 99 12.09 -19.62 -13.95
CA GLU A 99 12.48 -20.66 -14.91
C GLU A 99 12.09 -22.07 -14.46
N ARG A 100 11.85 -22.26 -13.16
CA ARG A 100 11.51 -23.57 -12.61
C ARG A 100 10.05 -23.92 -12.88
N ALA A 101 9.84 -25.06 -13.54
CA ALA A 101 8.52 -25.67 -13.59
C ALA A 101 8.22 -26.40 -12.26
N TYR A 102 7.06 -26.15 -11.70
CA TYR A 102 6.56 -26.83 -10.50
C TYR A 102 5.50 -27.84 -10.93
N GLY A 103 5.61 -29.06 -10.40
CA GLY A 103 4.62 -30.12 -10.62
C GLY A 103 3.56 -30.17 -9.53
N THR A 104 2.58 -31.08 -9.71
CA THR A 104 1.54 -31.32 -8.69
C THR A 104 2.12 -31.78 -7.35
N ALA A 105 3.19 -32.57 -7.36
CA ALA A 105 3.86 -33.02 -6.14
C ALA A 105 4.50 -31.86 -5.34
N ASP A 106 5.06 -30.86 -6.02
CA ASP A 106 5.57 -29.64 -5.36
C ASP A 106 4.43 -28.87 -4.70
N LEU A 107 3.28 -28.75 -5.39
CA LEU A 107 2.09 -28.09 -4.85
C LEU A 107 1.55 -28.85 -3.62
N ASP A 108 1.44 -30.18 -3.71
CA ASP A 108 0.96 -30.99 -2.59
C ASP A 108 1.85 -30.85 -1.36
N ALA A 109 3.18 -30.83 -1.55
CA ALA A 109 4.14 -30.63 -0.47
C ALA A 109 3.99 -29.23 0.18
N ILE A 110 3.79 -28.18 -0.64
CA ILE A 110 3.54 -26.83 -0.14
C ILE A 110 2.22 -26.78 0.64
N LEU A 111 1.15 -27.37 0.13
CA LEU A 111 -0.15 -27.38 0.81
C LEU A 111 -0.12 -28.12 2.15
N VAL A 112 0.61 -29.24 2.24
CA VAL A 112 0.82 -29.96 3.50
C VAL A 112 1.51 -29.06 4.50
N ARG A 113 2.63 -28.44 4.12
CA ARG A 113 3.37 -27.54 5.00
C ARG A 113 2.52 -26.34 5.46
N LEU A 114 1.78 -25.72 4.56
CA LEU A 114 0.92 -24.58 4.90
C LEU A 114 -0.19 -24.99 5.88
N ARG A 115 -0.75 -26.19 5.75
CA ARG A 115 -1.76 -26.71 6.68
C ARG A 115 -1.16 -26.98 8.07
N GLU A 116 0.06 -27.51 8.12
CA GLU A 116 0.77 -27.73 9.38
C GLU A 116 1.09 -26.40 10.09
N GLU A 117 1.60 -25.42 9.34
CA GLU A 117 1.88 -24.07 9.83
C GLU A 117 0.57 -23.40 10.35
N LEU A 118 -0.52 -23.50 9.58
CA LEU A 118 -1.81 -22.95 9.99
C LEU A 118 -2.38 -23.62 11.25
N ALA A 119 -2.27 -24.95 11.36
CA ALA A 119 -2.72 -25.69 12.53
C ALA A 119 -1.91 -25.40 13.80
N ALA A 120 -0.64 -24.98 13.63
CA ALA A 120 0.23 -24.59 14.72
C ALA A 120 0.11 -23.11 15.09
N ALA A 121 -0.48 -22.28 14.23
CA ALA A 121 -0.62 -20.86 14.44
C ALA A 121 -1.79 -20.55 15.39
N ASP A 122 -1.51 -19.73 16.41
CA ASP A 122 -2.58 -19.10 17.23
C ASP A 122 -3.03 -17.83 16.51
N TYR A 123 -3.95 -18.01 15.55
CA TYR A 123 -4.41 -16.93 14.68
C TYR A 123 -5.70 -16.31 15.27
N PRO A 124 -5.70 -15.00 15.57
CA PRO A 124 -6.80 -14.36 16.31
C PRO A 124 -8.06 -14.13 15.47
N TYR A 125 -8.00 -14.38 14.18
CA TYR A 125 -9.14 -14.16 13.28
C TYR A 125 -9.81 -15.49 12.94
N PRO A 126 -11.14 -15.56 12.92
CA PRO A 126 -11.85 -16.75 12.51
C PRO A 126 -11.68 -16.97 11.00
N ILE A 127 -11.02 -18.06 10.63
CA ILE A 127 -10.77 -18.45 9.23
C ILE A 127 -11.80 -19.46 8.71
N ASP A 128 -12.54 -20.11 9.63
CA ASP A 128 -13.55 -21.13 9.33
C ASP A 128 -14.98 -20.60 9.62
N GLN A 129 -15.29 -19.39 9.13
CA GLN A 129 -16.62 -18.83 9.27
C GLN A 129 -17.57 -19.42 8.23
N ASP A 130 -18.79 -19.75 8.64
CA ASP A 130 -19.84 -20.12 7.70
C ASP A 130 -20.38 -18.89 6.92
N LEU A 131 -21.14 -19.18 5.86
CA LEU A 131 -21.67 -18.12 4.98
C LEU A 131 -22.70 -17.23 5.70
N ASP A 132 -23.43 -17.76 6.68
CA ASP A 132 -24.46 -17.01 7.42
C ASP A 132 -23.79 -16.00 8.37
N GLU A 133 -22.69 -16.40 9.02
CA GLU A 133 -21.90 -15.52 9.87
C GLU A 133 -21.24 -14.38 9.04
N LEU A 134 -20.69 -14.72 7.88
CA LEU A 134 -20.13 -13.72 6.94
C LEU A 134 -21.20 -12.78 6.41
N ALA A 135 -22.40 -13.29 6.10
CA ALA A 135 -23.54 -12.46 5.67
C ALA A 135 -24.00 -11.50 6.79
N GLY A 136 -24.02 -11.95 8.03
CA GLY A 136 -24.32 -11.13 9.20
C GLY A 136 -23.33 -9.97 9.36
N ARG A 137 -22.03 -10.23 9.25
CA ARG A 137 -20.99 -9.19 9.27
C ARG A 137 -21.10 -8.23 8.09
N GLY A 138 -21.44 -8.73 6.90
CA GLY A 138 -21.70 -7.90 5.72
C GLY A 138 -22.87 -6.94 5.93
N ALA A 139 -23.93 -7.38 6.59
CA ALA A 139 -25.07 -6.54 6.95
C ALA A 139 -24.67 -5.44 7.95
N GLU A 140 -23.90 -5.78 8.97
CA GLU A 140 -23.39 -4.82 9.95
C GLU A 140 -22.49 -3.76 9.28
N LEU A 141 -21.57 -4.17 8.41
CA LEU A 141 -20.73 -3.25 7.63
C LEU A 141 -21.59 -2.31 6.79
N ARG A 142 -22.59 -2.84 6.08
CA ARG A 142 -23.51 -2.05 5.25
C ARG A 142 -24.24 -0.97 6.05
N ASP A 143 -24.70 -1.31 7.23
CA ASP A 143 -25.48 -0.40 8.09
C ASP A 143 -24.59 0.72 8.69
N ASN A 144 -23.28 0.52 8.72
CA ASN A 144 -22.29 1.51 9.16
C ASN A 144 -21.65 2.30 7.98
N LEU A 145 -22.08 2.10 6.74
CA LEU A 145 -21.55 2.86 5.60
C LEU A 145 -21.89 4.35 5.69
N VAL A 146 -20.92 5.18 5.40
CA VAL A 146 -21.07 6.63 5.32
C VAL A 146 -21.07 7.05 3.86
N TRP A 147 -22.15 7.70 3.42
CA TRP A 147 -22.25 8.22 2.06
C TRP A 147 -21.47 9.50 1.91
N ALA A 148 -20.45 9.46 1.04
CA ALA A 148 -19.58 10.60 0.78
C ALA A 148 -19.19 10.67 -0.70
N ARG A 149 -18.74 11.85 -1.13
CA ARG A 149 -18.09 11.99 -2.44
C ARG A 149 -16.65 11.50 -2.30
N GLY A 150 -16.29 10.48 -3.10
CA GLY A 150 -14.93 9.97 -3.23
C GLY A 150 -14.28 10.42 -4.53
N ARG A 151 -12.96 10.53 -4.51
CA ARG A 151 -12.12 10.68 -5.69
C ARG A 151 -10.85 9.88 -5.47
N ILE A 152 -10.43 9.15 -6.49
CA ILE A 152 -9.18 8.39 -6.49
C ILE A 152 -8.10 9.23 -7.17
N ILE A 153 -6.94 9.28 -6.55
CA ILE A 153 -5.72 9.87 -7.11
C ILE A 153 -4.63 8.81 -7.00
N ALA A 154 -3.99 8.53 -8.09
CA ALA A 154 -2.86 7.60 -8.15
C ALA A 154 -1.82 8.16 -9.12
N ASP A 155 -0.56 7.85 -8.86
CA ASP A 155 0.51 8.17 -9.78
C ASP A 155 0.44 7.26 -11.02
N ASP A 156 0.86 7.78 -12.17
CA ASP A 156 0.88 7.02 -13.42
C ASP A 156 1.99 5.95 -13.38
N PRO A 157 1.67 4.65 -13.52
CA PRO A 157 2.66 3.60 -13.55
C PRO A 157 3.67 3.72 -14.71
N GLU A 158 3.30 4.36 -15.83
CA GLU A 158 4.19 4.55 -16.96
C GLU A 158 5.32 5.57 -16.66
N SER A 159 5.09 6.48 -15.72
CA SER A 159 6.13 7.41 -15.24
C SER A 159 7.33 6.67 -14.64
N ILE A 160 7.08 5.50 -14.03
CA ILE A 160 8.13 4.66 -13.46
C ILE A 160 9.00 4.05 -14.58
N ALA A 161 8.37 3.60 -15.66
CA ALA A 161 9.06 3.02 -16.82
C ALA A 161 9.87 4.07 -17.59
N SER A 162 9.31 5.27 -17.78
CA SER A 162 9.98 6.38 -18.50
C SER A 162 11.09 7.03 -17.69
N GLY A 163 11.13 6.83 -16.38
CA GLY A 163 12.07 7.52 -15.50
C GLY A 163 11.64 8.94 -15.12
N GLU A 164 10.48 9.37 -15.57
CA GLU A 164 9.87 10.64 -15.16
C GLU A 164 9.24 10.49 -13.77
N GLU A 165 9.20 11.57 -13.01
CA GLU A 165 8.49 11.57 -11.72
C GLU A 165 7.05 11.97 -11.98
N SER A 166 6.10 11.07 -11.66
CA SER A 166 4.70 11.43 -11.48
C SER A 166 4.52 11.93 -10.05
N ASP A 167 4.15 13.19 -9.92
CA ASP A 167 3.86 13.85 -8.64
C ASP A 167 2.33 14.03 -8.45
N ASP A 168 1.49 13.27 -9.15
CA ASP A 168 0.03 13.48 -9.18
C ASP A 168 -0.59 13.46 -7.78
N VAL A 169 -0.21 12.50 -6.95
CA VAL A 169 -0.67 12.40 -5.55
C VAL A 169 -0.12 13.56 -4.73
N VAL A 170 1.16 13.87 -4.87
CA VAL A 170 1.83 14.96 -4.12
C VAL A 170 1.26 16.31 -4.53
N ASP A 171 1.03 16.55 -5.81
CA ASP A 171 0.47 17.79 -6.34
C ASP A 171 -1.00 17.96 -5.91
N PHE A 172 -1.78 16.88 -5.89
CA PHE A 172 -3.13 16.93 -5.36
C PHE A 172 -3.14 17.27 -3.87
N ILE A 173 -2.30 16.64 -3.06
CA ILE A 173 -2.17 16.96 -1.62
C ILE A 173 -1.76 18.41 -1.46
N ARG A 174 -0.77 18.89 -2.20
CA ARG A 174 -0.29 20.27 -2.17
C ARG A 174 -1.40 21.26 -2.52
N TRP A 175 -2.17 20.99 -3.56
CA TRP A 175 -3.31 21.78 -3.97
C TRP A 175 -4.39 21.82 -2.87
N ARG A 176 -4.69 20.69 -2.22
CA ARG A 176 -5.64 20.62 -1.11
C ARG A 176 -5.17 21.40 0.10
N VAL A 177 -3.91 21.21 0.48
CA VAL A 177 -3.30 21.91 1.62
C VAL A 177 -3.30 23.42 1.41
N ALA A 178 -3.08 23.91 0.21
CA ALA A 178 -3.13 25.33 -0.11
C ALA A 178 -4.51 25.97 0.14
N GLN A 179 -5.60 25.19 0.17
CA GLN A 179 -6.96 25.67 0.38
C GLN A 179 -7.42 25.63 1.84
N LEU A 180 -6.62 25.10 2.75
CA LEU A 180 -6.97 24.98 4.16
C LEU A 180 -7.16 26.35 4.80
N LYS A 181 -8.15 26.46 5.68
CA LYS A 181 -8.51 27.71 6.37
C LYS A 181 -8.35 27.64 7.89
N GLU A 182 -8.47 26.45 8.47
CA GLU A 182 -8.53 26.29 9.93
C GLU A 182 -7.43 25.38 10.46
N GLU A 183 -7.35 24.14 10.00
CA GLU A 183 -6.47 23.15 10.60
C GLU A 183 -5.97 22.11 9.59
N LEU A 184 -4.72 21.66 9.78
CA LEU A 184 -4.12 20.50 9.19
C LEU A 184 -3.70 19.52 10.28
N LEU A 185 -4.23 18.30 10.23
CA LEU A 185 -3.80 17.17 11.05
C LEU A 185 -2.97 16.23 10.19
N VAL A 186 -1.78 15.87 10.64
CA VAL A 186 -0.91 14.91 9.99
C VAL A 186 -0.59 13.80 10.98
N GLU A 187 -0.83 12.56 10.58
CA GLU A 187 -0.37 11.38 11.29
C GLU A 187 0.54 10.60 10.32
N SER A 188 1.81 10.46 10.68
CA SER A 188 2.78 9.78 9.83
C SER A 188 3.93 9.22 10.69
N PRO A 189 4.32 7.95 10.50
CA PRO A 189 5.43 7.37 11.25
C PRO A 189 6.76 8.04 10.92
N TYR A 190 6.90 8.59 9.71
CA TYR A 190 8.10 9.27 9.23
C TYR A 190 7.71 10.67 8.75
N PHE A 191 8.03 11.68 9.55
CA PHE A 191 7.72 13.06 9.23
C PHE A 191 8.96 13.80 8.75
N VAL A 192 9.26 13.67 7.47
CA VAL A 192 10.38 14.37 6.82
C VAL A 192 9.83 15.51 5.97
N LEU A 193 10.26 16.74 6.24
CA LEU A 193 9.84 17.92 5.51
C LEU A 193 10.91 18.37 4.51
N PRO A 194 10.81 18.02 3.23
CA PRO A 194 11.65 18.61 2.20
C PRO A 194 11.41 20.13 2.11
N ALA A 195 12.38 20.87 1.59
CA ALA A 195 12.33 22.33 1.54
C ALA A 195 11.00 22.91 1.00
N ARG A 196 10.43 22.24 -0.03
CA ARG A 196 9.12 22.61 -0.59
C ARG A 196 7.97 22.46 0.43
N ALA A 197 8.00 21.43 1.25
CA ALA A 197 6.98 21.21 2.28
C ALA A 197 7.13 22.19 3.46
N GLN A 198 8.37 22.53 3.82
CA GLN A 198 8.65 23.58 4.83
C GLN A 198 8.05 24.93 4.41
N ALA A 199 8.20 25.31 3.14
CA ALA A 199 7.59 26.54 2.61
C ALA A 199 6.05 26.50 2.70
N THR A 200 5.45 25.35 2.46
CA THR A 200 3.99 25.15 2.58
C THR A 200 3.54 25.31 4.03
N VAL A 201 4.23 24.70 4.99
CA VAL A 201 3.90 24.83 6.43
C VAL A 201 4.04 26.28 6.88
N LYS A 202 5.09 26.99 6.44
CA LYS A 202 5.26 28.42 6.72
C LYS A 202 4.09 29.25 6.19
N ALA A 203 3.67 29.02 4.94
CA ALA A 203 2.53 29.72 4.34
C ALA A 203 1.20 29.42 5.07
N LEU A 204 1.01 28.22 5.61
CA LEU A 204 -0.13 27.90 6.46
C LEU A 204 -0.10 28.70 7.77
N HIS A 205 1.06 28.80 8.41
CA HIS A 205 1.25 29.56 9.63
C HIS A 205 0.94 31.06 9.41
N GLU A 206 1.45 31.65 8.34
CA GLU A 206 1.18 33.06 7.97
C GLU A 206 -0.31 33.33 7.75
N ARG A 207 -1.09 32.30 7.41
CA ARG A 207 -2.55 32.35 7.23
C ARG A 207 -3.32 31.99 8.51
N ASN A 208 -2.65 31.79 9.65
CA ASN A 208 -3.21 31.32 10.91
C ASN A 208 -3.88 29.94 10.83
N VAL A 209 -3.46 29.08 9.91
CA VAL A 209 -3.91 27.68 9.86
C VAL A 209 -3.11 26.89 10.89
N ARG A 210 -3.81 26.20 11.77
CA ARG A 210 -3.19 25.36 12.80
C ARG A 210 -2.66 24.07 12.16
N VAL A 211 -1.38 23.74 12.41
CA VAL A 211 -0.80 22.47 11.96
C VAL A 211 -0.47 21.63 13.18
N ARG A 212 -1.01 20.42 13.24
CA ARG A 212 -0.70 19.41 14.27
C ARG A 212 -0.18 18.15 13.63
N VAL A 213 0.92 17.62 14.16
CA VAL A 213 1.59 16.43 13.65
C VAL A 213 1.73 15.42 14.76
N LEU A 214 1.32 14.20 14.47
CA LEU A 214 1.62 13.02 15.29
C LEU A 214 2.59 12.13 14.50
N THR A 215 3.77 11.89 15.07
CA THR A 215 4.83 11.08 14.43
C THR A 215 5.54 10.22 15.47
N ASN A 216 6.29 9.22 15.01
CA ASN A 216 7.06 8.36 15.90
C ASN A 216 8.21 9.10 16.58
N SER A 217 8.49 8.73 17.83
CA SER A 217 9.71 9.15 18.51
C SER A 217 10.93 8.35 18.00
N LEU A 218 12.13 8.83 18.29
CA LEU A 218 13.36 8.10 17.95
C LEU A 218 13.39 6.68 18.54
N ALA A 219 12.82 6.49 19.71
CA ALA A 219 12.78 5.18 20.39
C ALA A 219 11.79 4.19 19.76
N SER A 220 10.80 4.67 19.01
CA SER A 220 9.77 3.83 18.36
C SER A 220 9.96 3.71 16.85
N GLN A 221 11.08 4.21 16.32
CA GLN A 221 11.37 4.18 14.88
C GLN A 221 12.18 2.95 14.51
N ASP A 222 11.75 2.26 13.46
CA ASP A 222 12.42 1.09 12.86
C ASP A 222 13.46 1.50 11.79
N VAL A 223 13.39 2.74 11.27
CA VAL A 223 14.29 3.27 10.23
C VAL A 223 15.04 4.50 10.75
N LEU A 224 16.18 4.26 11.42
CA LEU A 224 17.01 5.33 11.99
C LEU A 224 17.41 6.45 11.00
N PRO A 225 17.77 6.17 9.72
CA PRO A 225 18.11 7.24 8.78
C PRO A 225 16.96 8.22 8.49
N ALA A 226 15.71 7.80 8.60
CA ALA A 226 14.57 8.67 8.42
C ALA A 226 14.52 9.78 9.47
N HIS A 227 15.06 9.55 10.67
CA HIS A 227 15.08 10.53 11.76
C HIS A 227 16.07 11.69 11.51
N SER A 228 17.08 11.49 10.66
CA SER A 228 18.02 12.58 10.30
C SER A 228 17.39 13.69 9.46
N GLY A 229 16.15 13.49 9.00
CA GLY A 229 15.38 14.48 8.24
C GLY A 229 14.45 15.38 9.07
N TYR A 230 14.44 15.24 10.40
CA TYR A 230 13.62 16.07 11.31
C TYR A 230 14.29 17.40 11.62
#